data_c6fa4e0f0b724c0484f010b67724590f
#
_entry.id   c6fa4e0f0b724c0484f010b67724590f
#
_cell.length_a   1.000
_cell.length_b   1.000
_cell.length_c   1.000
_cell.angle_alpha   90.00
_cell.angle_beta   90.00
_cell.angle_gamma   90.00
#
_symmetry.space_group_name_H-M   'P 1'
#
loop_
_entity.id
_entity.type
_entity.pdbx_description
1 polymer ?
#
loop_
_entity_poly.entity_id
_entity_poly.type
_entity_poly.pdbx_seq_one_letter_code
_entity_poly.pdbx_strand_id
1 'polypeptide(L)'
;MTHTTPAPVIYLSFPGTAREALTFYADIFGGELMLHTYEEFSRSDGPGHAIAHGMLLGPVSLAGSDAATGQKTLRMEGAMLSLLGTADADVLQEWFAKLAVGGTVVDPLAEKPWGACDGQVIDRHGLHWLIGYEH
;
A
#
# COMPACT_ATOMS: atom_id res chain seq x y z
N MET A 1 -30.09 -2.18 -4.49
CA MET A 1 -28.69 -2.15 -4.07
C MET A 1 -27.88 -3.09 -4.96
N THR A 2 -26.80 -2.61 -5.47
CA THR A 2 -25.95 -3.41 -6.31
C THR A 2 -24.87 -4.06 -5.48
N HIS A 3 -24.75 -5.36 -5.56
CA HIS A 3 -23.61 -6.04 -4.95
C HIS A 3 -22.43 -5.98 -5.89
N THR A 4 -21.36 -5.35 -5.43
CA THR A 4 -20.12 -5.36 -6.17
C THR A 4 -19.27 -6.49 -5.60
N THR A 5 -18.85 -7.42 -6.45
CA THR A 5 -17.90 -8.44 -6.04
C THR A 5 -16.60 -7.74 -5.71
N PRO A 6 -16.06 -7.91 -4.48
CA PRO A 6 -14.79 -7.28 -4.15
C PRO A 6 -13.68 -7.76 -5.07
N ALA A 7 -12.88 -6.84 -5.55
CA ALA A 7 -11.66 -7.18 -6.27
C ALA A 7 -10.67 -7.84 -5.30
N PRO A 8 -9.77 -8.69 -5.80
CA PRO A 8 -8.68 -9.18 -4.98
C PRO A 8 -7.88 -8.03 -4.38
N VAL A 9 -7.51 -8.16 -3.11
CA VAL A 9 -6.71 -7.17 -2.40
C VAL A 9 -5.43 -7.86 -1.95
N ILE A 10 -4.29 -7.19 -2.15
CA ILE A 10 -3.03 -7.72 -1.67
C ILE A 10 -3.03 -7.72 -0.14
N TYR A 11 -2.55 -8.81 0.44
CA TYR A 11 -2.42 -8.95 1.90
C TYR A 11 -0.94 -8.96 2.26
N LEU A 12 -0.55 -8.01 3.08
CA LEU A 12 0.86 -7.75 3.38
C LEU A 12 1.18 -8.16 4.82
N SER A 13 2.32 -8.82 5.01
CA SER A 13 2.80 -9.23 6.32
C SER A 13 3.95 -8.30 6.72
N PHE A 14 3.70 -7.44 7.70
CA PHE A 14 4.64 -6.41 8.13
C PHE A 14 5.50 -6.89 9.32
N PRO A 15 6.72 -6.37 9.45
CA PRO A 15 7.61 -6.70 10.57
C PRO A 15 7.33 -5.80 11.79
N GLY A 16 6.09 -5.78 12.29
CA GLY A 16 5.71 -4.92 13.42
C GLY A 16 5.31 -3.50 13.03
N THR A 17 5.23 -3.19 11.75
CA THR A 17 4.96 -1.83 11.24
C THR A 17 3.60 -1.68 10.56
N ALA A 18 2.69 -2.63 10.73
CA ALA A 18 1.40 -2.61 10.02
C ALA A 18 0.59 -1.36 10.33
N ARG A 19 0.51 -0.93 11.58
CA ARG A 19 -0.21 0.29 11.97
C ARG A 19 0.35 1.51 11.28
N GLU A 20 1.67 1.70 11.33
CA GLU A 20 2.33 2.83 10.70
C GLU A 20 2.15 2.82 9.18
N ALA A 21 2.34 1.64 8.57
CA ALA A 21 2.26 1.51 7.12
C ALA A 21 0.85 1.78 6.60
N LEU A 22 -0.16 1.14 7.18
CA LEU A 22 -1.54 1.31 6.73
C LEU A 22 -2.05 2.72 7.00
N THR A 23 -1.63 3.34 8.10
CA THR A 23 -1.93 4.75 8.37
C THR A 23 -1.29 5.66 7.33
N PHE A 24 -0.04 5.40 6.97
CA PHE A 24 0.68 6.13 5.93
C PHE A 24 -0.08 6.07 4.59
N TYR A 25 -0.54 4.90 4.19
CA TYR A 25 -1.32 4.75 2.96
C TYR A 25 -2.69 5.42 3.04
N ALA A 26 -3.35 5.35 4.18
CA ALA A 26 -4.62 6.04 4.39
C ALA A 26 -4.46 7.56 4.28
N ASP A 27 -3.36 8.10 4.80
CA ASP A 27 -3.07 9.54 4.72
C ASP A 27 -2.80 9.99 3.28
N ILE A 28 -2.21 9.12 2.47
CA ILE A 28 -1.91 9.45 1.06
C ILE A 28 -3.15 9.30 0.19
N PHE A 29 -3.81 8.14 0.26
CA PHE A 29 -4.86 7.77 -0.68
C PHE A 29 -6.27 8.13 -0.22
N GLY A 30 -6.44 8.34 1.08
CA GLY A 30 -7.76 8.46 1.67
C GLY A 30 -8.42 7.09 1.83
N GLY A 31 -9.64 7.11 2.31
CA GLY A 31 -10.41 5.90 2.53
C GLY A 31 -10.64 5.61 4.00
N GLU A 32 -11.17 4.44 4.27
CA GLU A 32 -11.51 3.99 5.61
C GLU A 32 -10.50 2.95 6.08
N LEU A 33 -9.90 3.21 7.25
CA LEU A 33 -8.90 2.33 7.84
C LEU A 33 -9.48 1.60 9.04
N MET A 34 -9.37 0.27 9.03
CA MET A 34 -9.76 -0.58 10.16
C MET A 34 -8.53 -1.35 10.63
N LEU A 35 -8.30 -1.32 11.95
CA LEU A 35 -7.16 -2.00 12.57
C LEU A 35 -7.66 -2.82 13.76
N HIS A 36 -7.30 -4.10 13.80
CA HIS A 36 -7.61 -5.01 14.90
C HIS A 36 -6.32 -5.58 15.46
N THR A 37 -6.18 -5.53 16.78
CA THR A 37 -4.96 -6.00 17.44
C THR A 37 -4.97 -7.50 17.71
N TYR A 38 -3.81 -8.07 18.01
CA TYR A 38 -3.69 -9.45 18.47
C TYR A 38 -4.53 -9.66 19.74
N GLU A 39 -4.49 -8.70 20.67
CA GLU A 39 -5.25 -8.77 21.90
C GLU A 39 -6.76 -8.84 21.64
N GLU A 40 -7.28 -8.03 20.72
CA GLU A 40 -8.70 -8.07 20.34
C GLU A 40 -9.11 -9.44 19.80
N PHE A 41 -8.21 -10.14 19.12
CA PHE A 41 -8.46 -11.46 18.55
C PHE A 41 -8.04 -12.61 19.48
N SER A 42 -7.69 -12.28 20.74
CA SER A 42 -7.24 -13.27 21.73
C SER A 42 -6.06 -14.11 21.23
N ARG A 43 -5.17 -13.50 20.44
CA ARG A 43 -3.97 -14.16 19.92
C ARG A 43 -2.80 -13.90 20.84
N SER A 44 -1.99 -14.95 21.04
CA SER A 44 -0.78 -14.90 21.87
C SER A 44 0.51 -15.18 21.07
N ASP A 45 0.42 -15.26 19.76
CA ASP A 45 1.56 -15.54 18.88
C ASP A 45 2.30 -14.26 18.43
N GLY A 46 2.10 -13.18 19.14
CA GLY A 46 2.77 -11.90 18.95
C GLY A 46 2.40 -10.92 20.06
N PRO A 47 3.01 -9.70 20.04
CA PRO A 47 2.66 -8.66 21.01
C PRO A 47 1.18 -8.29 20.94
N GLY A 48 0.54 -8.06 22.09
CA GLY A 48 -0.89 -7.77 22.16
C GLY A 48 -1.30 -6.52 21.38
N HIS A 49 -0.43 -5.51 21.29
CA HIS A 49 -0.70 -4.28 20.56
C HIS A 49 -0.43 -4.38 19.04
N ALA A 50 0.21 -5.44 18.59
CA ALA A 50 0.46 -5.65 17.18
C ALA A 50 -0.85 -5.84 16.40
N ILE A 51 -0.82 -5.61 15.10
CA ILE A 51 -2.01 -5.67 14.26
C ILE A 51 -2.20 -7.09 13.76
N ALA A 52 -3.29 -7.72 14.18
CA ALA A 52 -3.68 -9.05 13.73
C ALA A 52 -4.38 -8.99 12.36
N HIS A 53 -5.07 -7.89 12.08
CA HIS A 53 -5.73 -7.67 10.80
C HIS A 53 -6.01 -6.19 10.62
N GLY A 54 -5.54 -5.65 9.51
CA GLY A 54 -5.80 -4.28 9.12
C GLY A 54 -6.29 -4.22 7.69
N MET A 55 -7.13 -3.24 7.39
CA MET A 55 -7.67 -3.05 6.05
C MET A 55 -7.87 -1.57 5.76
N LEU A 56 -7.39 -1.14 4.61
CA LEU A 56 -7.70 0.18 4.05
C LEU A 56 -8.63 -0.04 2.86
N LEU A 57 -9.81 0.57 2.92
CA LEU A 57 -10.79 0.54 1.84
C LEU A 57 -10.96 1.95 1.28
N GLY A 58 -10.70 2.12 0.00
CA GLY A 58 -10.81 3.43 -0.64
C GLY A 58 -10.37 3.38 -2.09
N PRO A 59 -9.89 4.51 -2.64
CA PRO A 59 -9.37 4.55 -4.00
C PRO A 59 -8.25 3.54 -4.25
N VAL A 60 -7.44 3.30 -3.23
CA VAL A 60 -6.44 2.23 -3.20
C VAL A 60 -6.72 1.40 -1.98
N SER A 61 -7.04 0.12 -2.20
CA SER A 61 -7.34 -0.80 -1.10
C SER A 61 -6.16 -1.72 -0.84
N LEU A 62 -5.82 -1.85 0.45
CA LEU A 62 -4.71 -2.68 0.93
C LEU A 62 -5.14 -3.36 2.23
N ALA A 63 -4.57 -4.52 2.49
CA ALA A 63 -4.78 -5.20 3.75
C ALA A 63 -3.45 -5.76 4.26
N GLY A 64 -3.38 -6.05 5.54
CA GLY A 64 -2.18 -6.61 6.10
C GLY A 64 -2.25 -6.81 7.59
N SER A 65 -1.21 -7.40 8.11
CA SER A 65 -1.05 -7.64 9.54
C SER A 65 0.42 -7.61 9.92
N ASP A 66 0.69 -7.53 11.21
CA ASP A 66 2.04 -7.79 11.69
C ASP A 66 2.28 -9.28 11.71
N ALA A 67 3.44 -9.70 11.21
CA ALA A 67 3.81 -11.11 11.18
C ALA A 67 3.86 -11.67 12.59
N ALA A 68 3.32 -12.89 12.75
CA ALA A 68 3.48 -13.63 13.98
C ALA A 68 4.95 -14.04 14.15
N THR A 69 5.31 -14.42 15.37
CA THR A 69 6.68 -14.86 15.67
C THR A 69 7.10 -15.97 14.71
N GLY A 70 8.21 -15.79 14.01
CA GLY A 70 8.75 -16.77 13.07
C GLY A 70 8.16 -16.74 11.67
N GLN A 71 7.14 -15.93 11.41
CA GLN A 71 6.59 -15.78 10.06
C GLN A 71 7.48 -14.85 9.22
N LYS A 72 7.48 -15.11 7.92
CA LYS A 72 8.17 -14.24 6.98
C LYS A 72 7.41 -12.92 6.80
N THR A 73 8.15 -11.85 6.65
CA THR A 73 7.59 -10.52 6.43
C THR A 73 7.70 -10.13 4.96
N LEU A 74 7.00 -9.06 4.63
CA LEU A 74 6.97 -8.47 3.30
C LEU A 74 8.36 -8.29 2.72
N ARG A 75 8.51 -8.77 1.49
CA ARG A 75 9.65 -8.49 0.65
C ARG A 75 9.16 -8.43 -0.79
N MET A 76 9.13 -7.23 -1.36
CA MET A 76 8.58 -7.03 -2.70
C MET A 76 9.72 -6.93 -3.70
N GLU A 77 9.92 -8.01 -4.44
CA GLU A 77 10.90 -8.10 -5.51
C GLU A 77 10.23 -8.75 -6.72
N GLY A 78 10.38 -8.13 -7.89
CA GLY A 78 9.77 -8.64 -9.11
C GLY A 78 8.27 -8.45 -9.20
N ALA A 79 7.68 -7.67 -8.29
CA ALA A 79 6.26 -7.34 -8.29
C ALA A 79 6.09 -5.87 -7.96
N MET A 80 5.06 -5.25 -8.51
CA MET A 80 4.74 -3.86 -8.27
C MET A 80 3.23 -3.71 -8.08
N LEU A 81 2.84 -2.75 -7.25
CA LEU A 81 1.47 -2.31 -7.16
C LEU A 81 1.27 -1.25 -8.25
N SER A 82 0.31 -1.48 -9.13
CA SER A 82 0.15 -0.65 -10.32
C SER A 82 -1.03 0.31 -10.17
N LEU A 83 -0.75 1.59 -10.31
CA LEU A 83 -1.74 2.66 -10.35
C LEU A 83 -1.65 3.35 -11.71
N LEU A 84 -2.02 2.63 -12.76
CA LEU A 84 -1.95 3.12 -14.13
C LEU A 84 -3.34 3.60 -14.56
N GLY A 85 -3.51 4.92 -14.64
CA GLY A 85 -4.77 5.54 -15.03
C GLY A 85 -5.90 5.38 -14.00
N THR A 86 -5.57 5.11 -12.76
CA THR A 86 -6.56 4.84 -11.71
C THR A 86 -7.13 6.10 -11.06
N ALA A 87 -6.57 7.25 -11.39
CA ALA A 87 -7.02 8.54 -10.92
C ALA A 87 -6.57 9.62 -11.92
N ASP A 88 -6.98 10.86 -11.70
CA ASP A 88 -6.55 11.98 -12.54
C ASP A 88 -5.04 12.20 -12.42
N ALA A 89 -4.44 12.74 -13.47
CA ALA A 89 -2.99 12.92 -13.56
C ALA A 89 -2.41 13.70 -12.36
N ASP A 90 -3.06 14.78 -11.95
CA ASP A 90 -2.60 15.59 -10.82
C ASP A 90 -2.67 14.82 -9.49
N VAL A 91 -3.67 13.97 -9.32
CA VAL A 91 -3.81 13.10 -8.14
C VAL A 91 -2.69 12.05 -8.12
N LEU A 92 -2.42 11.42 -9.26
CA LEU A 92 -1.36 10.41 -9.37
C LEU A 92 0.02 11.03 -9.13
N GLN A 93 0.26 12.26 -9.61
CA GLN A 93 1.49 13.00 -9.34
C GLN A 93 1.66 13.28 -7.84
N GLU A 94 0.58 13.67 -7.17
CA GLU A 94 0.59 13.93 -5.73
C GLU A 94 0.88 12.65 -4.94
N TRP A 95 0.22 11.56 -5.29
CA TRP A 95 0.46 10.26 -4.64
C TRP A 95 1.90 9.81 -4.81
N PHE A 96 2.44 9.94 -6.03
CA PHE A 96 3.84 9.60 -6.30
C PHE A 96 4.79 10.38 -5.39
N ALA A 97 4.59 11.69 -5.30
CA ALA A 97 5.44 12.56 -4.47
C ALA A 97 5.36 12.16 -2.99
N LYS A 98 4.17 11.86 -2.49
CA LYS A 98 3.98 11.47 -1.09
C LYS A 98 4.57 10.09 -0.79
N LEU A 99 4.43 9.15 -1.70
CA LEU A 99 5.03 7.82 -1.55
C LEU A 99 6.56 7.89 -1.56
N ALA A 100 7.12 8.86 -2.27
CA ALA A 100 8.58 9.02 -2.35
C ALA A 100 9.20 9.54 -1.04
N VAL A 101 8.41 10.15 -0.16
CA VAL A 101 8.94 10.69 1.11
C VAL A 101 9.42 9.54 2.00
N GLY A 102 10.70 9.52 2.31
CA GLY A 102 11.34 8.45 3.07
C GLY A 102 11.59 7.18 2.27
N GLY A 103 11.26 7.18 0.98
CA GLY A 103 11.47 6.06 0.08
C GLY A 103 12.53 6.35 -0.97
N THR A 104 12.49 5.58 -2.06
CA THR A 104 13.44 5.69 -3.15
C THR A 104 12.71 5.81 -4.49
N VAL A 105 12.98 6.87 -5.24
CA VAL A 105 12.48 6.98 -6.61
C VAL A 105 13.37 6.11 -7.50
N VAL A 106 12.78 5.05 -8.05
CA VAL A 106 13.47 4.13 -8.94
C VAL A 106 13.51 4.70 -10.36
N ASP A 107 12.38 5.25 -10.79
CA ASP A 107 12.24 5.87 -12.10
C ASP A 107 11.34 7.09 -11.93
N PRO A 108 11.82 8.32 -12.19
CA PRO A 108 11.00 9.51 -12.00
C PRO A 108 9.72 9.48 -12.84
N LEU A 109 8.63 10.00 -12.27
CA LEU A 109 7.37 10.13 -13.00
C LEU A 109 7.55 11.20 -14.08
N ALA A 110 7.66 10.76 -15.32
CA ALA A 110 7.94 11.62 -16.44
C ALA A 110 7.38 11.04 -17.73
N GLU A 111 7.28 11.87 -18.75
CA GLU A 111 6.88 11.43 -20.07
C GLU A 111 7.90 10.47 -20.66
N LYS A 112 7.41 9.37 -21.21
CA LYS A 112 8.23 8.32 -21.82
C LYS A 112 8.17 8.42 -23.36
N PRO A 113 9.16 7.81 -24.07
CA PRO A 113 9.17 7.85 -25.54
C PRO A 113 7.91 7.30 -26.19
N TRP A 114 7.14 6.45 -25.51
CA TRP A 114 5.90 5.89 -26.02
C TRP A 114 4.68 6.79 -25.77
N GLY A 115 4.86 8.00 -25.20
CA GLY A 115 3.81 9.01 -25.09
C GLY A 115 3.04 9.05 -23.80
N ALA A 116 3.22 8.08 -22.93
CA ALA A 116 2.60 8.08 -21.60
C ALA A 116 3.56 8.62 -20.55
N CYS A 117 3.02 9.04 -19.41
CA CYS A 117 3.83 9.36 -18.24
C CYS A 117 3.77 8.19 -17.27
N ASP A 118 4.91 7.73 -16.81
CA ASP A 118 4.97 6.75 -15.74
C ASP A 118 6.25 6.88 -14.91
N GLY A 119 6.25 6.24 -13.77
CA GLY A 119 7.40 6.20 -12.89
C GLY A 119 7.27 5.12 -11.85
N GLN A 120 8.35 4.87 -11.14
CA GLN A 120 8.41 3.84 -10.12
C GLN A 120 9.00 4.39 -8.83
N VAL A 121 8.43 3.99 -7.71
CA VAL A 121 8.91 4.39 -6.39
C VAL A 121 8.77 3.21 -5.43
N ILE A 122 9.78 3.02 -4.59
CA ILE A 122 9.70 2.10 -3.45
C ILE A 122 9.49 2.97 -2.23
N ASP A 123 8.36 2.79 -1.54
CA ASP A 123 8.04 3.63 -0.40
C ASP A 123 8.84 3.22 0.85
N ARG A 124 8.69 4.00 1.92
CA ARG A 124 9.43 3.77 3.17
C ARG A 124 9.13 2.44 3.84
N HIS A 125 8.02 1.80 3.47
CA HIS A 125 7.61 0.50 4.02
C HIS A 125 7.97 -0.66 3.10
N GLY A 126 8.64 -0.39 1.98
CA GLY A 126 9.12 -1.42 1.08
C GLY A 126 8.17 -1.82 -0.04
N LEU A 127 7.05 -1.13 -0.20
CA LEU A 127 6.16 -1.40 -1.32
C LEU A 127 6.64 -0.69 -2.58
N HIS A 128 6.66 -1.44 -3.67
CA HIS A 128 7.10 -0.96 -4.96
C HIS A 128 5.87 -0.59 -5.81
N TRP A 129 5.79 0.67 -6.21
CA TRP A 129 4.65 1.23 -6.94
C TRP A 129 5.05 1.60 -8.36
N LEU A 130 4.19 1.25 -9.30
CA LEU A 130 4.25 1.73 -10.69
C LEU A 130 3.08 2.67 -10.90
N ILE A 131 3.35 3.95 -11.14
CA ILE A 131 2.31 4.97 -11.24
C ILE A 131 2.42 5.64 -12.59
N GLY A 132 1.28 5.81 -13.25
CA GLY A 132 1.31 6.44 -14.55
C GLY A 132 -0.08 6.77 -15.09
N TYR A 133 -0.05 7.52 -16.19
CA TYR A 133 -1.23 7.96 -16.90
C TYR A 133 -0.87 8.29 -18.35
N GLU A 134 -1.87 8.25 -19.20
CA GLU A 134 -1.73 8.71 -20.57
C GLU A 134 -2.14 10.18 -20.70
N HIS A 135 -1.65 10.84 -21.71
CA HIS A 135 -2.01 12.21 -22.01
C HIS A 135 -3.41 12.32 -22.61
#